data_43eea02fd1e58db6f5a38da786538ea5
#
_entry.id   43eea02fd1e58db6f5a38da786538ea5
#
_cell.length_a   1.000
_cell.length_b   1.000
_cell.length_c   1.000
_cell.angle_alpha   90.00
_cell.angle_beta   90.00
_cell.angle_gamma   90.00
#
_symmetry.space_group_name_H-M   'P 1'
#
loop_
_entity.id
_entity.type
_entity.pdbx_description
1 polymer ?
#
loop_
_entity_poly.entity_id
_entity_poly.type
_entity_poly.pdbx_seq_one_letter_code
_entity_poly.pdbx_strand_id
1 'polypeptide(L)'
;MNQTERIIGSEILRKLPYEPNSQQMEIIAALSKFVADSDDRSVFLLNGYAGTGKTSLAGALVAALPALRRQAVLLAPTGRAAKVFAAYSRHSAFTIHRKIYQSRRYNPEDSHFCLARNNHKNTLFIVDEASMIANNASEGAVFGSGCLLDDLITYVYSGEGCRLILLGDVAQLPPVGYTDSPALAPATLQGYGLTVYSFSLTEVARQRRSSGILHNATMIRQIIASGKLAAPTLEISGFDDVEVVSGEFLSEKVEECYAQEGGAAETIIITRSNKRAVMFNQGIRARVLYMDAEITTGDMLLVAKNNYFWAADYDGIDFIANGDVAVVKRISEVTEEYGFRFADVTLEFPDYNHAEIDAKIILDALYAESPALSREQNNNLYLRVMDDYAHITRKSEKYKRLKQDPFFNALQVKFAYSVTCHKAQGGQWRNVFVDMGYIPEEAFSNVDFYRWLYTSFTRATDHIFLINPPLATK
;
A
#
# COMPACT_ATOMS: atom_id res chain seq x y z
N MET A 1 28.61 -14.62 19.19
CA MET A 1 28.51 -14.84 17.73
C MET A 1 29.49 -15.90 17.29
N ASN A 2 29.03 -16.92 16.60
CA ASN A 2 29.90 -17.91 15.97
C ASN A 2 30.56 -17.33 14.68
N GLN A 3 31.45 -18.10 14.02
CA GLN A 3 32.20 -17.60 12.86
C GLN A 3 31.27 -17.22 11.68
N THR A 4 30.23 -18.00 11.43
CA THR A 4 29.22 -17.74 10.38
C THR A 4 28.45 -16.46 10.64
N GLU A 5 27.99 -16.27 11.87
CA GLU A 5 27.29 -15.04 12.29
C GLU A 5 28.15 -13.79 12.11
N ARG A 6 29.47 -13.87 12.43
CA ARG A 6 30.41 -12.75 12.23
C ARG A 6 30.57 -12.40 10.76
N ILE A 7 30.66 -13.41 9.87
CA ILE A 7 30.78 -13.19 8.43
C ILE A 7 29.50 -12.50 7.92
N ILE A 8 28.32 -12.98 8.31
CA ILE A 8 27.03 -12.39 7.90
C ILE A 8 26.94 -10.94 8.37
N GLY A 9 27.24 -10.68 9.65
CA GLY A 9 27.21 -9.32 10.20
C GLY A 9 28.17 -8.36 9.51
N SER A 10 29.40 -8.79 9.22
CA SER A 10 30.36 -7.97 8.50
C SER A 10 29.92 -7.66 7.05
N GLU A 11 29.30 -8.63 6.37
CA GLU A 11 28.76 -8.39 5.02
C GLU A 11 27.59 -7.41 5.03
N ILE A 12 26.66 -7.49 6.00
CA ILE A 12 25.57 -6.52 6.15
C ILE A 12 26.15 -5.12 6.42
N LEU A 13 27.10 -4.99 7.36
CA LEU A 13 27.74 -3.72 7.69
C LEU A 13 28.42 -3.08 6.47
N ARG A 14 29.11 -3.87 5.65
CA ARG A 14 29.78 -3.39 4.43
C ARG A 14 28.79 -2.83 3.38
N LYS A 15 27.53 -3.28 3.41
CA LYS A 15 26.48 -2.86 2.47
C LYS A 15 25.63 -1.69 2.97
N LEU A 16 25.74 -1.33 4.24
CA LEU A 16 25.04 -0.16 4.76
C LEU A 16 25.63 1.13 4.19
N PRO A 17 24.78 2.09 3.76
CA PRO A 17 25.25 3.38 3.22
C PRO A 17 25.65 4.40 4.31
N TYR A 18 25.58 4.03 5.58
CA TYR A 18 25.85 4.90 6.73
C TYR A 18 26.36 4.08 7.92
N GLU A 19 26.93 4.75 8.92
CA GLU A 19 27.33 4.12 10.19
C GLU A 19 26.08 3.79 11.04
N PRO A 20 25.90 2.52 11.43
CA PRO A 20 24.75 2.12 12.23
C PRO A 20 24.87 2.64 13.68
N ASN A 21 23.72 3.00 14.27
CA ASN A 21 23.62 3.28 15.71
C ASN A 21 23.63 1.97 16.53
N SER A 22 23.61 2.10 17.88
CA SER A 22 23.66 0.94 18.80
C SER A 22 22.50 -0.03 18.58
N GLN A 23 21.27 0.46 18.42
CA GLN A 23 20.09 -0.40 18.15
C GLN A 23 20.22 -1.13 16.80
N GLN A 24 20.69 -0.44 15.77
CA GLN A 24 20.90 -1.05 14.47
C GLN A 24 22.00 -2.13 14.52
N MET A 25 23.06 -1.92 15.31
CA MET A 25 24.11 -2.93 15.54
C MET A 25 23.55 -4.18 16.22
N GLU A 26 22.68 -4.03 17.24
CA GLU A 26 22.01 -5.15 17.90
C GLU A 26 21.14 -5.95 16.92
N ILE A 27 20.40 -5.24 16.06
CA ILE A 27 19.54 -5.88 15.04
C ILE A 27 20.38 -6.59 13.99
N ILE A 28 21.51 -6.02 13.55
CA ILE A 28 22.44 -6.70 12.63
C ILE A 28 22.97 -7.99 13.25
N ALA A 29 23.32 -7.97 14.54
CA ALA A 29 23.75 -9.18 15.25
C ALA A 29 22.63 -10.23 15.33
N ALA A 30 21.39 -9.79 15.60
CA ALA A 30 20.21 -10.66 15.66
C ALA A 30 19.85 -11.24 14.27
N LEU A 31 19.88 -10.41 13.21
CA LEU A 31 19.70 -10.86 11.83
C LEU A 31 20.77 -11.87 11.42
N SER A 32 22.03 -11.64 11.82
CA SER A 32 23.13 -12.56 11.54
C SER A 32 22.90 -13.93 12.19
N LYS A 33 22.42 -13.93 13.44
CA LYS A 33 22.05 -15.15 14.15
C LYS A 33 20.86 -15.84 13.45
N PHE A 34 19.80 -15.09 13.14
CA PHE A 34 18.63 -15.61 12.44
C PHE A 34 18.99 -16.22 11.08
N VAL A 35 19.84 -15.55 10.28
CA VAL A 35 20.27 -16.07 8.98
C VAL A 35 21.15 -17.32 9.12
N ALA A 36 21.99 -17.41 10.17
CA ALA A 36 22.86 -18.55 10.42
C ALA A 36 22.13 -19.76 11.03
N ASP A 37 20.98 -19.53 11.65
CA ASP A 37 20.19 -20.56 12.32
C ASP A 37 19.67 -21.60 11.33
N SER A 38 19.56 -22.84 11.79
CA SER A 38 18.98 -23.99 11.06
C SER A 38 17.50 -24.21 11.34
N ASP A 39 16.87 -23.43 12.23
CA ASP A 39 15.44 -23.54 12.54
C ASP A 39 14.61 -23.01 11.37
N ASP A 40 14.09 -23.94 10.56
CA ASP A 40 13.26 -23.63 9.40
C ASP A 40 11.86 -23.10 9.77
N ARG A 41 11.45 -23.21 11.05
CA ARG A 41 10.15 -22.73 11.56
C ARG A 41 10.30 -21.45 12.35
N SER A 42 11.20 -20.57 11.94
CA SER A 42 11.45 -19.30 12.59
C SER A 42 11.08 -18.10 11.70
N VAL A 43 10.60 -17.02 12.33
CA VAL A 43 10.27 -15.74 11.69
C VAL A 43 11.00 -14.60 12.40
N PHE A 44 11.53 -13.65 11.62
CA PHE A 44 12.11 -12.42 12.14
C PHE A 44 11.11 -11.26 12.01
N LEU A 45 10.74 -10.66 13.12
CA LEU A 45 9.82 -9.53 13.19
C LEU A 45 10.60 -8.27 13.58
N LEU A 46 10.67 -7.31 12.68
CA LEU A 46 11.29 -6.01 12.92
C LEU A 46 10.23 -4.90 12.91
N ASN A 47 9.82 -4.50 14.08
CA ASN A 47 9.03 -3.29 14.26
C ASN A 47 9.96 -2.08 14.26
N GLY A 48 9.54 -0.99 13.61
CA GLY A 48 10.32 0.24 13.66
C GLY A 48 9.55 1.40 13.08
N TYR A 49 9.80 2.55 13.64
CA TYR A 49 9.12 3.78 13.23
C TYR A 49 9.68 4.35 11.93
N ALA A 50 8.99 5.33 11.37
CA ALA A 50 9.47 6.06 10.20
C ALA A 50 10.86 6.68 10.47
N GLY A 51 11.76 6.62 9.50
CA GLY A 51 13.11 7.19 9.61
C GLY A 51 14.10 6.41 10.48
N THR A 52 13.76 5.23 11.01
CA THR A 52 14.66 4.40 11.84
C THR A 52 15.60 3.51 11.03
N GLY A 53 15.41 3.41 9.71
CA GLY A 53 16.30 2.66 8.81
C GLY A 53 15.93 1.21 8.56
N LYS A 54 14.68 0.76 8.85
CA LYS A 54 14.20 -0.61 8.57
C LYS A 54 14.50 -1.06 7.14
N THR A 55 14.03 -0.30 6.17
CA THR A 55 14.16 -0.61 4.74
C THR A 55 15.62 -0.59 4.29
N SER A 56 16.46 0.32 4.85
CA SER A 56 17.89 0.35 4.59
C SER A 56 18.61 -0.88 5.14
N LEU A 57 18.27 -1.34 6.35
CA LEU A 57 18.80 -2.58 6.92
C LEU A 57 18.41 -3.79 6.11
N ALA A 58 17.13 -3.86 5.66
CA ALA A 58 16.66 -4.91 4.77
C ALA A 58 17.41 -4.89 3.44
N GLY A 59 17.60 -3.72 2.83
CA GLY A 59 18.39 -3.57 1.61
C GLY A 59 19.85 -4.02 1.77
N ALA A 60 20.50 -3.67 2.89
CA ALA A 60 21.87 -4.12 3.19
C ALA A 60 21.93 -5.65 3.38
N LEU A 61 20.95 -6.25 4.08
CA LEU A 61 20.82 -7.70 4.20
C LEU A 61 20.70 -8.34 2.81
N VAL A 62 19.75 -7.88 1.98
CA VAL A 62 19.52 -8.39 0.63
C VAL A 62 20.79 -8.35 -0.21
N ALA A 63 21.52 -7.22 -0.18
CA ALA A 63 22.78 -7.04 -0.90
C ALA A 63 23.92 -7.93 -0.37
N ALA A 64 23.83 -8.42 0.87
CA ALA A 64 24.80 -9.35 1.47
C ALA A 64 24.53 -10.82 1.14
N LEU A 65 23.27 -11.22 0.90
CA LEU A 65 22.86 -12.62 0.72
C LEU A 65 23.54 -13.37 -0.42
N PRO A 66 23.84 -12.79 -1.59
CA PRO A 66 24.56 -13.49 -2.66
C PRO A 66 25.95 -13.99 -2.22
N ALA A 67 26.68 -13.20 -1.41
CA ALA A 67 27.97 -13.62 -0.85
C ALA A 67 27.84 -14.81 0.12
N LEU A 68 26.63 -14.98 0.69
CA LEU A 68 26.28 -16.06 1.61
C LEU A 68 25.62 -17.28 0.89
N ARG A 69 25.57 -17.25 -0.45
CA ARG A 69 24.87 -18.24 -1.30
C ARG A 69 23.39 -18.44 -0.90
N ARG A 70 22.72 -17.38 -0.47
CA ARG A 70 21.30 -17.34 -0.15
C ARG A 70 20.57 -16.41 -1.11
N GLN A 71 19.27 -16.62 -1.25
CA GLN A 71 18.38 -15.81 -2.09
C GLN A 71 17.41 -15.01 -1.22
N ALA A 72 16.90 -13.93 -1.78
CA ALA A 72 15.80 -13.15 -1.20
C ALA A 72 14.67 -12.99 -2.19
N VAL A 73 13.45 -12.94 -1.67
CA VAL A 73 12.24 -12.51 -2.38
C VAL A 73 11.65 -11.35 -1.58
N LEU A 74 11.56 -10.18 -2.22
CA LEU A 74 11.05 -8.97 -1.60
C LEU A 74 9.57 -8.82 -1.91
N LEU A 75 8.78 -8.58 -0.87
CA LEU A 75 7.33 -8.51 -0.95
C LEU A 75 6.81 -7.26 -0.25
N ALA A 76 5.64 -6.79 -0.71
CA ALA A 76 4.86 -5.77 -0.03
C ALA A 76 3.36 -6.00 -0.25
N PRO A 77 2.47 -5.44 0.60
CA PRO A 77 1.02 -5.60 0.46
C PRO A 77 0.44 -4.96 -0.80
N THR A 78 1.02 -3.84 -1.26
CA THR A 78 0.54 -3.05 -2.41
C THR A 78 1.62 -2.87 -3.47
N GLY A 79 1.21 -2.57 -4.73
CA GLY A 79 2.13 -2.29 -5.84
C GLY A 79 3.05 -1.10 -5.53
N ARG A 80 2.50 -0.03 -4.98
CA ARG A 80 3.27 1.16 -4.62
C ARG A 80 4.29 0.88 -3.51
N ALA A 81 3.92 0.13 -2.46
CA ALA A 81 4.87 -0.28 -1.43
C ALA A 81 5.99 -1.18 -2.00
N ALA A 82 5.66 -2.08 -2.93
CA ALA A 82 6.64 -2.91 -3.61
C ALA A 82 7.62 -2.06 -4.44
N LYS A 83 7.14 -1.03 -5.15
CA LYS A 83 7.99 -0.08 -5.90
C LYS A 83 8.94 0.68 -4.99
N VAL A 84 8.42 1.23 -3.88
CA VAL A 84 9.24 1.92 -2.86
C VAL A 84 10.31 0.97 -2.31
N PHE A 85 9.93 -0.25 -1.95
CA PHE A 85 10.86 -1.25 -1.43
C PHE A 85 11.93 -1.64 -2.47
N ALA A 86 11.54 -1.80 -3.74
CA ALA A 86 12.47 -2.08 -4.84
C ALA A 86 13.49 -0.94 -5.03
N ALA A 87 13.04 0.32 -4.98
CA ALA A 87 13.92 1.49 -5.13
C ALA A 87 14.97 1.57 -4.02
N TYR A 88 14.56 1.39 -2.76
CA TYR A 88 15.49 1.42 -1.61
C TYR A 88 16.44 0.22 -1.55
N SER A 89 15.96 -0.98 -1.89
CA SER A 89 16.76 -2.21 -1.84
C SER A 89 17.62 -2.43 -3.09
N ARG A 90 17.32 -1.74 -4.18
CA ARG A 90 17.90 -1.94 -5.53
C ARG A 90 17.71 -3.37 -6.06
N HIS A 91 16.62 -4.03 -5.64
CA HIS A 91 16.23 -5.37 -6.06
C HIS A 91 14.75 -5.37 -6.41
N SER A 92 14.35 -6.25 -7.32
CA SER A 92 12.93 -6.40 -7.68
C SER A 92 12.10 -6.81 -6.47
N ALA A 93 10.99 -6.12 -6.24
CA ALA A 93 10.00 -6.46 -5.23
C ALA A 93 8.63 -6.67 -5.89
N PHE A 94 7.80 -7.51 -5.30
CA PHE A 94 6.51 -7.90 -5.83
C PHE A 94 5.42 -7.67 -4.78
N THR A 95 4.17 -7.57 -5.22
CA THR A 95 3.08 -7.66 -4.25
C THR A 95 2.99 -9.09 -3.72
N ILE A 96 2.55 -9.23 -2.44
CA ILE A 96 2.31 -10.55 -1.85
C ILE A 96 1.40 -11.37 -2.76
N HIS A 97 0.27 -10.78 -3.18
CA HIS A 97 -0.71 -11.44 -4.03
C HIS A 97 -0.10 -11.99 -5.34
N ARG A 98 0.68 -11.17 -6.04
CA ARG A 98 1.34 -11.58 -7.29
C ARG A 98 2.32 -12.74 -7.08
N LYS A 99 2.96 -12.82 -5.91
CA LYS A 99 3.98 -13.83 -5.66
C LYS A 99 3.43 -15.16 -5.20
N ILE A 100 2.38 -15.14 -4.34
CA ILE A 100 1.93 -16.36 -3.66
C ILE A 100 0.70 -17.00 -4.31
N TYR A 101 0.00 -16.29 -5.20
CA TYR A 101 -1.19 -16.83 -5.87
C TYR A 101 -0.95 -17.05 -7.35
N GLN A 102 -1.70 -18.03 -7.91
CA GLN A 102 -1.76 -18.31 -9.33
C GLN A 102 -3.20 -18.60 -9.77
N SER A 103 -3.53 -18.22 -11.00
CA SER A 103 -4.83 -18.56 -11.59
C SER A 103 -4.92 -20.07 -11.83
N ARG A 104 -6.03 -20.69 -11.47
CA ARG A 104 -6.35 -22.05 -11.92
C ARG A 104 -6.80 -22.02 -13.38
N ARG A 105 -5.89 -22.30 -14.31
CA ARG A 105 -6.17 -22.32 -15.76
C ARG A 105 -7.15 -23.46 -16.20
N TYR A 106 -7.56 -24.35 -15.29
CA TYR A 106 -8.31 -25.56 -15.66
C TYR A 106 -9.83 -25.41 -15.71
N ASN A 107 -10.40 -24.33 -15.18
CA ASN A 107 -11.83 -24.10 -15.25
C ASN A 107 -12.14 -22.60 -15.38
N PRO A 108 -12.54 -22.10 -16.56
CA PRO A 108 -12.94 -20.70 -16.72
C PRO A 108 -14.12 -20.28 -15.83
N GLU A 109 -14.81 -21.26 -15.24
CA GLU A 109 -15.96 -21.02 -14.34
C GLU A 109 -15.51 -20.64 -12.92
N ASP A 110 -14.30 -21.04 -12.47
CA ASP A 110 -13.77 -20.72 -11.16
C ASP A 110 -12.70 -19.63 -11.25
N SER A 111 -13.09 -18.38 -11.05
CA SER A 111 -12.16 -17.25 -10.93
C SER A 111 -11.47 -17.23 -9.54
N HIS A 112 -11.15 -18.40 -9.00
CA HIS A 112 -10.43 -18.52 -7.74
C HIS A 112 -8.93 -18.64 -7.99
N PHE A 113 -8.17 -17.75 -7.37
CA PHE A 113 -6.72 -17.86 -7.30
C PHE A 113 -6.37 -18.83 -6.16
N CYS A 114 -5.58 -19.84 -6.46
CA CYS A 114 -5.05 -20.73 -5.43
C CYS A 114 -3.61 -20.37 -5.10
N LEU A 115 -3.15 -20.85 -3.94
CA LEU A 115 -1.74 -20.75 -3.58
C LEU A 115 -0.88 -21.43 -4.67
N ALA A 116 0.11 -20.68 -5.15
CA ALA A 116 1.13 -21.22 -6.05
C ALA A 116 2.03 -22.20 -5.30
N ARG A 117 2.65 -23.10 -6.03
CA ARG A 117 3.69 -23.96 -5.45
C ARG A 117 4.93 -23.12 -5.16
N ASN A 118 5.44 -23.18 -3.93
CA ASN A 118 6.71 -22.57 -3.60
C ASN A 118 7.87 -23.46 -4.07
N ASN A 119 8.51 -23.07 -5.16
CA ASN A 119 9.69 -23.76 -5.70
C ASN A 119 11.02 -23.19 -5.20
N HIS A 120 10.99 -22.20 -4.32
CA HIS A 120 12.18 -21.60 -3.74
C HIS A 120 12.83 -22.54 -2.71
N LYS A 121 14.17 -22.47 -2.64
CA LYS A 121 14.98 -23.19 -1.66
C LYS A 121 15.92 -22.23 -0.95
N ASN A 122 16.11 -22.43 0.36
CA ASN A 122 17.01 -21.62 1.18
C ASN A 122 16.85 -20.11 0.98
N THR A 123 15.60 -19.64 0.85
CA THR A 123 15.24 -18.28 0.45
C THR A 123 14.63 -17.52 1.62
N LEU A 124 15.07 -16.28 1.81
CA LEU A 124 14.46 -15.33 2.75
C LEU A 124 13.37 -14.53 2.04
N PHE A 125 12.13 -14.68 2.50
CA PHE A 125 11.03 -13.84 2.08
C PHE A 125 10.99 -12.63 3.01
N ILE A 126 11.16 -11.43 2.47
CA ILE A 126 11.20 -10.18 3.25
C ILE A 126 9.99 -9.35 2.85
N VAL A 127 9.12 -9.09 3.80
CA VAL A 127 7.87 -8.32 3.59
C VAL A 127 8.03 -6.97 4.26
N ASP A 128 7.97 -5.89 3.48
CA ASP A 128 7.86 -4.52 4.01
C ASP A 128 6.39 -4.11 4.14
N GLU A 129 6.09 -3.10 4.95
CA GLU A 129 4.75 -2.62 5.28
C GLU A 129 3.81 -3.75 5.78
N ALA A 130 4.35 -4.69 6.56
CA ALA A 130 3.57 -5.81 7.10
C ALA A 130 2.41 -5.38 8.02
N SER A 131 2.40 -4.12 8.49
CA SER A 131 1.29 -3.51 9.23
C SER A 131 -0.07 -3.59 8.51
N MET A 132 -0.06 -3.68 7.18
CA MET A 132 -1.27 -3.72 6.34
C MET A 132 -1.84 -5.13 6.13
N ILE A 133 -1.18 -6.18 6.60
CA ILE A 133 -1.59 -7.57 6.35
C ILE A 133 -2.70 -7.97 7.33
N ALA A 134 -3.89 -8.26 6.78
CA ALA A 134 -5.04 -8.74 7.54
C ALA A 134 -4.97 -10.25 7.81
N ASN A 135 -5.68 -10.69 8.86
CA ASN A 135 -5.74 -12.09 9.30
C ASN A 135 -7.18 -12.62 9.48
N ASN A 136 -8.14 -12.09 8.73
CA ASN A 136 -9.51 -12.61 8.70
C ASN A 136 -9.91 -12.93 7.26
N ALA A 137 -10.72 -13.97 7.12
CA ALA A 137 -11.29 -14.33 5.83
C ALA A 137 -12.31 -13.26 5.39
N SER A 138 -12.13 -12.76 4.19
CA SER A 138 -13.10 -11.88 3.55
C SER A 138 -14.25 -12.73 2.98
N GLU A 139 -15.50 -12.40 3.26
CA GLU A 139 -16.64 -13.02 2.59
C GLU A 139 -16.52 -12.84 1.08
N GLY A 140 -16.57 -13.95 0.32
CA GLY A 140 -16.43 -13.95 -1.13
C GLY A 140 -14.99 -13.75 -1.61
N ALA A 141 -14.00 -14.16 -0.80
CA ALA A 141 -12.58 -14.09 -1.16
C ALA A 141 -12.30 -14.83 -2.48
N VAL A 142 -11.62 -14.15 -3.38
CA VAL A 142 -11.20 -14.68 -4.68
C VAL A 142 -9.84 -15.37 -4.57
N PHE A 143 -9.06 -15.07 -3.52
CA PHE A 143 -7.71 -15.57 -3.29
C PHE A 143 -7.65 -16.59 -2.16
N GLY A 144 -7.05 -17.73 -2.41
CA GLY A 144 -6.63 -18.74 -1.45
C GLY A 144 -7.67 -19.06 -0.38
N SER A 145 -7.27 -18.96 0.88
CA SER A 145 -8.15 -19.11 2.05
C SER A 145 -9.01 -17.87 2.32
N GLY A 146 -8.69 -16.72 1.69
CA GLY A 146 -9.25 -15.41 2.00
C GLY A 146 -8.53 -14.68 3.14
N CYS A 147 -7.57 -15.34 3.80
CA CYS A 147 -6.74 -14.81 4.87
C CYS A 147 -5.29 -14.65 4.39
N LEU A 148 -4.90 -13.40 4.09
CA LEU A 148 -3.61 -13.13 3.45
C LEU A 148 -2.41 -13.56 4.30
N LEU A 149 -2.47 -13.39 5.62
CA LEU A 149 -1.39 -13.81 6.53
C LEU A 149 -1.24 -15.32 6.57
N ASP A 150 -2.34 -16.05 6.64
CA ASP A 150 -2.41 -17.51 6.62
C ASP A 150 -1.78 -18.08 5.35
N ASP A 151 -2.20 -17.54 4.21
CA ASP A 151 -1.73 -17.94 2.91
C ASP A 151 -0.24 -17.61 2.70
N LEU A 152 0.23 -16.45 3.16
CA LEU A 152 1.64 -16.05 3.12
C LEU A 152 2.51 -17.01 3.94
N ILE A 153 2.11 -17.31 5.18
CA ILE A 153 2.84 -18.23 6.06
C ILE A 153 2.86 -19.63 5.44
N THR A 154 1.71 -20.12 4.98
CA THR A 154 1.59 -21.43 4.34
C THR A 154 2.49 -21.51 3.09
N TYR A 155 2.48 -20.47 2.24
CA TYR A 155 3.32 -20.43 1.05
C TYR A 155 4.81 -20.45 1.40
N VAL A 156 5.27 -19.56 2.28
CA VAL A 156 6.69 -19.44 2.61
C VAL A 156 7.23 -20.75 3.18
N TYR A 157 6.55 -21.30 4.19
CA TYR A 157 7.02 -22.49 4.91
C TYR A 157 6.72 -23.83 4.19
N SER A 158 6.07 -23.78 3.03
CA SER A 158 6.00 -24.94 2.11
C SER A 158 7.29 -25.13 1.30
N GLY A 159 8.15 -24.13 1.21
CA GLY A 159 9.44 -24.19 0.52
C GLY A 159 10.57 -24.71 1.44
N GLU A 160 11.51 -25.48 0.87
CA GLU A 160 12.63 -26.08 1.58
C GLU A 160 13.61 -25.01 2.10
N GLY A 161 13.80 -24.90 3.43
CA GLY A 161 14.71 -23.95 4.05
C GLY A 161 14.30 -22.46 3.84
N CYS A 162 13.03 -22.20 3.50
CA CYS A 162 12.49 -20.87 3.33
C CYS A 162 12.07 -20.27 4.67
N ARG A 163 12.34 -18.98 4.89
CA ARG A 163 11.99 -18.27 6.13
C ARG A 163 11.47 -16.88 5.83
N LEU A 164 10.76 -16.31 6.82
CA LEU A 164 10.05 -15.04 6.70
C LEU A 164 10.70 -13.96 7.57
N ILE A 165 10.84 -12.76 7.03
CA ILE A 165 11.17 -11.52 7.73
C ILE A 165 10.00 -10.56 7.50
N LEU A 166 9.41 -10.06 8.57
CA LEU A 166 8.34 -9.08 8.54
C LEU A 166 8.86 -7.74 9.06
N LEU A 167 8.73 -6.70 8.24
CA LEU A 167 9.08 -5.32 8.58
C LEU A 167 7.80 -4.51 8.66
N GLY A 168 7.63 -3.73 9.73
CA GLY A 168 6.43 -2.91 9.86
C GLY A 168 6.56 -1.82 10.89
N ASP A 169 5.48 -1.07 11.05
CA ASP A 169 5.39 0.04 11.99
C ASP A 169 4.05 -0.02 12.73
N VAL A 170 4.12 -0.33 14.03
CA VAL A 170 2.93 -0.47 14.90
C VAL A 170 2.22 0.85 15.20
N ALA A 171 2.86 1.99 14.94
CA ALA A 171 2.24 3.30 15.09
C ALA A 171 1.42 3.73 13.85
N GLN A 172 1.57 3.03 12.72
CA GLN A 172 0.73 3.25 11.54
C GLN A 172 -0.67 2.66 11.72
N LEU A 173 -1.57 3.00 10.80
CA LEU A 173 -2.91 2.42 10.75
C LEU A 173 -2.83 0.90 10.56
N PRO A 174 -3.54 0.10 11.37
CA PRO A 174 -3.70 -1.33 11.14
C PRO A 174 -4.60 -1.58 9.91
N PRO A 175 -4.77 -2.84 9.48
CA PRO A 175 -5.74 -3.18 8.43
C PRO A 175 -7.15 -2.75 8.85
N VAL A 176 -7.98 -2.41 7.86
CA VAL A 176 -9.36 -1.96 8.11
C VAL A 176 -10.13 -3.00 8.94
N GLY A 177 -10.75 -2.53 10.02
CA GLY A 177 -11.50 -3.39 10.95
C GLY A 177 -10.68 -4.04 12.06
N TYR A 178 -9.39 -3.71 12.17
CA TYR A 178 -8.52 -4.17 13.26
C TYR A 178 -8.12 -3.03 14.18
N THR A 179 -7.93 -3.36 15.45
CA THR A 179 -7.31 -2.45 16.43
C THR A 179 -5.80 -2.47 16.38
N ASP A 180 -5.21 -3.60 15.97
CA ASP A 180 -3.77 -3.81 15.88
C ASP A 180 -3.43 -4.67 14.68
N SER A 181 -2.18 -4.57 14.20
CA SER A 181 -1.72 -5.36 13.05
C SER A 181 -1.42 -6.81 13.46
N PRO A 182 -2.17 -7.81 12.95
CA PRO A 182 -1.95 -9.21 13.31
C PRO A 182 -0.57 -9.73 12.85
N ALA A 183 -0.06 -9.27 11.72
CA ALA A 183 1.25 -9.69 11.20
C ALA A 183 2.42 -9.13 12.01
N LEU A 184 2.21 -8.09 12.83
CA LEU A 184 3.21 -7.51 13.71
C LEU A 184 3.06 -7.96 15.17
N ALA A 185 2.10 -8.83 15.48
CA ALA A 185 1.86 -9.35 16.82
C ALA A 185 2.61 -10.68 17.02
N PRO A 186 3.63 -10.76 17.92
CA PRO A 186 4.37 -12.01 18.16
C PRO A 186 3.48 -13.19 18.54
N ALA A 187 2.43 -12.96 19.35
CA ALA A 187 1.49 -14.02 19.76
C ALA A 187 0.75 -14.64 18.57
N THR A 188 0.35 -13.83 17.58
CA THR A 188 -0.28 -14.32 16.35
C THR A 188 0.67 -15.24 15.57
N LEU A 189 1.92 -14.83 15.40
CA LEU A 189 2.93 -15.61 14.69
C LEU A 189 3.30 -16.91 15.44
N GLN A 190 3.37 -16.86 16.75
CA GLN A 190 3.56 -18.07 17.60
C GLN A 190 2.39 -19.05 17.47
N GLY A 191 1.16 -18.56 17.24
CA GLY A 191 -0.01 -19.39 16.97
C GLY A 191 0.12 -20.28 15.73
N TYR A 192 0.99 -19.92 14.78
CA TYR A 192 1.34 -20.76 13.62
C TYR A 192 2.47 -21.76 13.90
N GLY A 193 2.90 -21.88 15.16
CA GLY A 193 4.01 -22.76 15.57
C GLY A 193 5.38 -22.24 15.11
N LEU A 194 5.54 -20.91 14.99
CA LEU A 194 6.78 -20.27 14.58
C LEU A 194 7.58 -19.79 15.80
N THR A 195 8.90 -19.98 15.78
CA THR A 195 9.84 -19.32 16.69
C THR A 195 9.99 -17.86 16.27
N VAL A 196 9.57 -16.90 17.11
CA VAL A 196 9.55 -15.48 16.77
C VAL A 196 10.76 -14.73 17.33
N TYR A 197 11.58 -14.20 16.45
CA TYR A 197 12.65 -13.24 16.77
C TYR A 197 12.10 -11.82 16.62
N SER A 198 11.71 -11.17 17.71
CA SER A 198 11.06 -9.85 17.69
C SER A 198 12.00 -8.76 18.17
N PHE A 199 12.15 -7.70 17.35
CA PHE A 199 12.98 -6.53 17.63
C PHE A 199 12.27 -5.25 17.28
N SER A 200 12.71 -4.14 17.90
CA SER A 200 12.15 -2.81 17.66
C SER A 200 13.22 -1.77 17.43
N LEU A 201 13.05 -0.96 16.38
CA LEU A 201 13.84 0.24 16.09
C LEU A 201 13.06 1.48 16.52
N THR A 202 13.57 2.18 17.50
CA THR A 202 12.93 3.39 18.06
C THR A 202 13.74 4.66 17.80
N GLU A 203 15.05 4.54 17.57
CA GLU A 203 15.92 5.67 17.32
C GLU A 203 15.89 6.11 15.87
N VAL A 204 15.59 7.40 15.63
CA VAL A 204 15.62 8.03 14.31
C VAL A 204 17.08 8.26 13.90
N ALA A 205 17.44 8.00 12.64
CA ALA A 205 18.78 8.22 12.13
C ALA A 205 19.19 9.70 12.24
N ARG A 206 20.43 9.95 12.67
CA ARG A 206 20.94 11.31 13.01
C ARG A 206 20.84 12.35 11.89
N GLN A 207 20.86 11.92 10.63
CA GLN A 207 20.85 12.80 9.46
C GLN A 207 19.54 13.58 9.23
N ARG A 208 18.42 13.26 9.94
CA ARG A 208 17.11 13.90 9.78
C ARG A 208 16.64 14.69 11.01
N ARG A 209 17.54 15.10 11.90
CA ARG A 209 17.18 15.83 13.13
C ARG A 209 16.58 17.22 12.89
N SER A 210 16.78 17.82 11.70
CA SER A 210 16.21 19.11 11.31
C SER A 210 14.84 19.00 10.60
N SER A 211 14.29 17.79 10.47
CA SER A 211 12.99 17.60 9.81
C SER A 211 11.83 17.74 10.79
N GLY A 212 10.97 18.70 10.53
CA GLY A 212 9.71 18.92 11.25
C GLY A 212 8.72 17.77 11.03
N ILE A 213 8.76 17.13 9.85
CA ILE A 213 7.98 15.92 9.56
C ILE A 213 8.32 14.83 10.57
N LEU A 214 9.60 14.51 10.74
CA LEU A 214 10.03 13.46 11.68
C LEU A 214 9.89 13.88 13.14
N HIS A 215 10.06 15.18 13.44
CA HIS A 215 9.86 15.71 14.79
C HIS A 215 8.41 15.50 15.22
N ASN A 216 7.43 15.96 14.43
CA ASN A 216 6.02 15.79 14.72
C ASN A 216 5.58 14.32 14.70
N ALA A 217 6.05 13.52 13.75
CA ALA A 217 5.79 12.07 13.74
C ALA A 217 6.31 11.40 15.01
N THR A 218 7.49 11.81 15.52
CA THR A 218 8.05 11.29 16.77
C THR A 218 7.20 11.65 17.98
N MET A 219 6.75 12.91 18.07
CA MET A 219 5.83 13.35 19.13
C MET A 219 4.52 12.58 19.11
N ILE A 220 3.90 12.42 17.93
CA ILE A 220 2.62 11.68 17.78
C ILE A 220 2.79 10.22 18.22
N ARG A 221 3.86 9.54 17.81
CA ARG A 221 4.11 8.16 18.23
C ARG A 221 4.34 8.01 19.74
N GLN A 222 4.95 9.02 20.39
CA GLN A 222 5.12 9.02 21.84
C GLN A 222 3.77 9.11 22.56
N ILE A 223 2.82 9.88 22.01
CA ILE A 223 1.44 9.93 22.51
C ILE A 223 0.81 8.53 22.38
N ILE A 224 0.92 7.88 21.21
CA ILE A 224 0.42 6.51 21.01
C ILE A 224 1.03 5.54 22.01
N ALA A 225 2.36 5.55 22.16
CA ALA A 225 3.08 4.61 23.04
C ALA A 225 2.76 4.83 24.53
N SER A 226 2.54 6.08 24.95
CA SER A 226 2.23 6.40 26.35
C SER A 226 0.78 6.11 26.75
N GLY A 227 -0.12 6.00 25.76
CA GLY A 227 -1.57 5.90 25.98
C GLY A 227 -2.21 7.16 26.58
N LYS A 228 -1.43 8.23 26.77
CA LYS A 228 -1.93 9.53 27.28
C LYS A 228 -2.41 10.38 26.11
N LEU A 229 -3.62 10.11 25.65
CA LEU A 229 -4.22 10.77 24.52
C LEU A 229 -4.67 12.19 24.91
N ALA A 230 -4.12 13.21 24.25
CA ALA A 230 -4.49 14.61 24.41
C ALA A 230 -4.23 15.35 23.09
N ALA A 231 -5.02 16.38 22.77
CA ALA A 231 -4.86 17.14 21.53
C ALA A 231 -3.37 17.49 21.29
N PRO A 232 -2.75 17.04 20.19
CA PRO A 232 -1.34 17.27 19.95
C PRO A 232 -1.11 18.75 19.59
N THR A 233 0.02 19.29 20.05
CA THR A 233 0.52 20.58 19.56
C THR A 233 1.55 20.31 18.49
N LEU A 234 1.27 20.67 17.24
CA LEU A 234 2.19 20.47 16.13
C LEU A 234 3.23 21.59 16.09
N GLU A 235 4.50 21.24 15.99
CA GLU A 235 5.60 22.20 15.89
C GLU A 235 5.91 22.48 14.42
N ILE A 236 5.75 23.72 14.01
CA ILE A 236 5.94 24.19 12.62
C ILE A 236 7.09 25.19 12.57
N SER A 237 7.18 26.08 13.57
CA SER A 237 8.20 27.11 13.62
C SER A 237 9.61 26.51 13.68
N GLY A 238 10.48 26.97 12.79
CA GLY A 238 11.88 26.49 12.71
C GLY A 238 12.09 25.27 11.84
N PHE A 239 11.05 24.83 11.10
CA PHE A 239 11.13 23.75 10.13
C PHE A 239 10.67 24.23 8.76
N ASP A 240 11.47 23.98 7.73
CA ASP A 240 11.17 24.36 6.35
C ASP A 240 10.30 23.31 5.61
N ASP A 241 10.16 22.12 6.19
CA ASP A 241 9.47 20.97 5.60
C ASP A 241 8.02 20.79 6.10
N VAL A 242 7.51 21.69 6.97
CA VAL A 242 6.13 21.66 7.51
C VAL A 242 5.50 23.04 7.38
N GLU A 243 4.37 23.14 6.69
CA GLU A 243 3.67 24.40 6.44
C GLU A 243 2.17 24.29 6.74
N VAL A 244 1.53 25.36 7.19
CA VAL A 244 0.07 25.48 7.28
C VAL A 244 -0.47 26.20 6.05
N VAL A 245 -1.45 25.58 5.39
CA VAL A 245 -2.12 26.15 4.22
C VAL A 245 -3.60 26.34 4.52
N SER A 246 -4.10 27.58 4.33
CA SER A 246 -5.54 27.80 4.39
C SER A 246 -6.22 27.25 3.14
N GLY A 247 -7.49 26.83 3.28
CA GLY A 247 -8.26 26.34 2.13
C GLY A 247 -8.40 27.35 0.98
N GLU A 248 -8.24 28.64 1.28
CA GLU A 248 -8.29 29.73 0.30
C GLU A 248 -7.09 29.72 -0.65
N PHE A 249 -5.89 29.44 -0.14
CA PHE A 249 -4.63 29.39 -0.91
C PHE A 249 -4.25 27.98 -1.37
N LEU A 250 -5.09 26.97 -1.09
CA LEU A 250 -4.78 25.58 -1.39
C LEU A 250 -4.51 25.34 -2.89
N SER A 251 -5.33 25.92 -3.77
CA SER A 251 -5.17 25.71 -5.22
C SER A 251 -3.83 26.23 -5.72
N GLU A 252 -3.43 27.43 -5.30
CA GLU A 252 -2.14 28.04 -5.66
C GLU A 252 -0.98 27.17 -5.16
N LYS A 253 -1.06 26.69 -3.92
CA LYS A 253 -0.01 25.85 -3.34
C LYS A 253 0.12 24.50 -4.03
N VAL A 254 -0.99 23.90 -4.43
CA VAL A 254 -0.98 22.65 -5.23
C VAL A 254 -0.40 22.89 -6.63
N GLU A 255 -0.74 24.02 -7.28
CA GLU A 255 -0.14 24.43 -8.58
C GLU A 255 1.38 24.59 -8.46
N GLU A 256 1.87 25.24 -7.41
CA GLU A 256 3.31 25.36 -7.13
C GLU A 256 4.00 23.97 -7.04
N CYS A 257 3.38 23.03 -6.31
CA CYS A 257 3.89 21.67 -6.19
C CYS A 257 3.85 20.91 -7.53
N TYR A 258 2.80 21.12 -8.33
CA TYR A 258 2.66 20.46 -9.65
C TYR A 258 3.63 21.02 -10.69
N ALA A 259 4.11 22.24 -10.52
CA ALA A 259 5.15 22.82 -11.37
C ALA A 259 6.57 22.27 -11.08
N GLN A 260 6.75 21.55 -9.97
CA GLN A 260 8.02 20.92 -9.60
C GLN A 260 8.23 19.61 -10.39
N GLU A 261 9.46 19.09 -10.32
CA GLU A 261 9.81 17.79 -10.89
C GLU A 261 8.95 16.67 -10.29
N GLY A 262 8.37 15.83 -11.14
CA GLY A 262 7.43 14.78 -10.76
C GLY A 262 5.98 15.23 -10.67
N GLY A 263 5.70 16.52 -10.50
CA GLY A 263 4.37 17.14 -10.62
C GLY A 263 3.29 16.44 -9.76
N ALA A 264 2.17 16.15 -10.40
CA ALA A 264 1.03 15.50 -9.76
C ALA A 264 1.34 14.08 -9.26
N ALA A 265 2.32 13.37 -9.85
CA ALA A 265 2.70 12.01 -9.41
C ALA A 265 3.43 12.01 -8.07
N GLU A 266 4.12 13.12 -7.72
CA GLU A 266 4.86 13.31 -6.47
C GLU A 266 4.13 14.19 -5.45
N THR A 267 2.85 14.50 -5.69
CA THR A 267 2.01 15.33 -4.81
C THR A 267 0.68 14.63 -4.53
N ILE A 268 0.27 14.57 -3.26
CA ILE A 268 -0.97 13.91 -2.84
C ILE A 268 -1.70 14.70 -1.75
N ILE A 269 -3.04 14.69 -1.80
CA ILE A 269 -3.86 15.14 -0.65
C ILE A 269 -4.38 13.93 0.11
N ILE A 270 -4.09 13.84 1.40
CA ILE A 270 -4.54 12.76 2.29
C ILE A 270 -5.73 13.24 3.12
N THR A 271 -6.81 12.46 3.09
CA THR A 271 -8.07 12.77 3.77
C THR A 271 -8.49 11.67 4.74
N ARG A 272 -9.47 11.98 5.61
CA ARG A 272 -10.08 11.03 6.55
C ARG A 272 -11.25 10.24 5.96
N SER A 273 -11.85 10.72 4.86
CA SER A 273 -13.02 10.06 4.27
C SER A 273 -13.01 10.10 2.74
N ASN A 274 -13.67 9.12 2.12
CA ASN A 274 -13.84 9.09 0.66
C ASN A 274 -14.61 10.31 0.15
N LYS A 275 -15.61 10.81 0.90
CA LYS A 275 -16.34 12.02 0.56
C LYS A 275 -15.41 13.22 0.41
N ARG A 276 -14.49 13.42 1.36
CA ARG A 276 -13.50 14.49 1.30
C ARG A 276 -12.53 14.29 0.13
N ALA A 277 -12.10 13.05 -0.10
CA ALA A 277 -11.23 12.73 -1.23
C ALA A 277 -11.90 13.07 -2.57
N VAL A 278 -13.17 12.70 -2.76
CA VAL A 278 -13.93 13.06 -3.97
C VAL A 278 -14.01 14.57 -4.15
N MET A 279 -14.31 15.32 -3.09
CA MET A 279 -14.41 16.77 -3.15
C MET A 279 -13.07 17.43 -3.55
N PHE A 280 -11.94 16.99 -2.97
CA PHE A 280 -10.62 17.49 -3.33
C PHE A 280 -10.23 17.09 -4.76
N ASN A 281 -10.50 15.85 -5.19
CA ASN A 281 -10.26 15.41 -6.55
C ASN A 281 -10.98 16.29 -7.57
N GLN A 282 -12.26 16.58 -7.34
CA GLN A 282 -13.03 17.50 -8.19
C GLN A 282 -12.46 18.92 -8.16
N GLY A 283 -12.09 19.42 -6.97
CA GLY A 283 -11.50 20.74 -6.80
C GLY A 283 -10.15 20.88 -7.55
N ILE A 284 -9.28 19.88 -7.47
CA ILE A 284 -8.00 19.85 -8.18
C ILE A 284 -8.23 19.83 -9.70
N ARG A 285 -9.11 18.96 -10.19
CA ARG A 285 -9.39 18.88 -11.62
C ARG A 285 -9.92 20.20 -12.18
N ALA A 286 -10.88 20.81 -11.49
CA ALA A 286 -11.51 22.05 -11.95
C ALA A 286 -10.61 23.29 -11.80
N ARG A 287 -9.85 23.44 -10.70
CA ARG A 287 -9.18 24.68 -10.34
C ARG A 287 -7.67 24.68 -10.57
N VAL A 288 -7.04 23.49 -10.54
CA VAL A 288 -5.59 23.34 -10.70
C VAL A 288 -5.25 22.80 -12.10
N LEU A 289 -6.01 21.81 -12.56
CA LEU A 289 -5.77 21.18 -13.85
C LEU A 289 -6.66 21.73 -14.98
N TYR A 290 -7.65 22.59 -14.66
CA TYR A 290 -8.60 23.18 -15.59
C TYR A 290 -9.32 22.17 -16.49
N MET A 291 -9.69 21.01 -15.87
CA MET A 291 -10.36 19.88 -16.54
C MET A 291 -11.86 19.89 -16.21
N ASP A 292 -12.69 20.25 -17.19
CA ASP A 292 -14.16 20.35 -17.03
C ASP A 292 -14.90 19.06 -17.43
N ALA A 293 -14.32 18.24 -18.32
CA ALA A 293 -14.94 16.97 -18.73
C ALA A 293 -14.97 15.95 -17.59
N GLU A 294 -15.92 15.02 -17.64
CA GLU A 294 -16.08 13.98 -16.62
C GLU A 294 -14.81 13.13 -16.45
N ILE A 295 -14.12 12.84 -17.54
CA ILE A 295 -12.81 12.23 -17.60
C ILE A 295 -12.01 12.85 -18.74
N THR A 296 -10.71 12.99 -18.57
CA THR A 296 -9.81 13.67 -19.52
C THR A 296 -8.53 12.87 -19.68
N THR A 297 -7.93 12.92 -20.88
CA THR A 297 -6.57 12.41 -21.10
C THR A 297 -5.60 13.11 -20.15
N GLY A 298 -4.74 12.33 -19.48
CA GLY A 298 -3.85 12.81 -18.43
C GLY A 298 -4.42 12.66 -17.02
N ASP A 299 -5.72 12.35 -16.86
CA ASP A 299 -6.27 12.06 -15.52
C ASP A 299 -5.53 10.91 -14.86
N MET A 300 -5.20 11.10 -13.58
CA MET A 300 -4.63 10.06 -12.73
C MET A 300 -5.76 9.32 -12.01
N LEU A 301 -5.79 8.01 -12.17
CA LEU A 301 -6.82 7.14 -11.60
C LEU A 301 -6.20 6.14 -10.61
N LEU A 302 -6.91 5.87 -9.53
CA LEU A 302 -6.62 4.83 -8.55
C LEU A 302 -7.64 3.70 -8.71
N VAL A 303 -7.16 2.49 -8.93
CA VAL A 303 -8.01 1.29 -9.01
C VAL A 303 -8.62 1.01 -7.64
N ALA A 304 -9.95 0.92 -7.60
CA ALA A 304 -10.70 0.77 -6.35
C ALA A 304 -10.97 -0.70 -5.98
N LYS A 305 -10.87 -1.61 -6.96
CA LYS A 305 -11.12 -3.04 -6.79
C LYS A 305 -10.23 -3.85 -7.73
N ASN A 306 -9.73 -5.00 -7.26
CA ASN A 306 -8.96 -5.91 -8.11
C ASN A 306 -9.74 -6.30 -9.38
N ASN A 307 -9.04 -6.35 -10.51
CA ASN A 307 -9.60 -6.78 -11.79
C ASN A 307 -8.67 -7.78 -12.48
N TYR A 308 -9.24 -8.89 -12.93
CA TYR A 308 -8.51 -10.03 -13.52
C TYR A 308 -8.78 -10.20 -14.99
N PHE A 309 -9.69 -9.40 -15.54
CA PHE A 309 -10.16 -9.52 -16.91
C PHE A 309 -9.24 -8.76 -17.88
N TRP A 310 -8.99 -7.49 -17.61
CA TRP A 310 -8.29 -6.61 -18.54
C TRP A 310 -6.77 -6.83 -18.63
N ALA A 311 -6.19 -7.51 -17.65
CA ALA A 311 -4.76 -7.85 -17.65
C ALA A 311 -4.45 -9.20 -18.31
N ALA A 312 -5.46 -10.00 -18.67
CA ALA A 312 -5.29 -11.40 -19.08
C ALA A 312 -4.39 -11.59 -20.32
N ASP A 313 -4.37 -10.61 -21.22
CA ASP A 313 -3.63 -10.64 -22.48
C ASP A 313 -2.27 -9.90 -22.42
N TYR A 314 -1.87 -9.38 -21.24
CA TYR A 314 -0.66 -8.59 -21.08
C TYR A 314 0.42 -9.38 -20.32
N ASP A 315 1.57 -9.60 -20.98
CA ASP A 315 2.71 -10.24 -20.37
C ASP A 315 3.26 -9.45 -19.18
N GLY A 316 3.40 -10.12 -18.03
CA GLY A 316 3.96 -9.52 -16.82
C GLY A 316 2.96 -8.84 -15.90
N ILE A 317 1.66 -8.82 -16.25
CA ILE A 317 0.58 -8.32 -15.40
C ILE A 317 -0.47 -9.42 -15.25
N ASP A 318 -0.52 -10.09 -14.09
CA ASP A 318 -1.48 -11.17 -13.84
C ASP A 318 -2.89 -10.65 -13.56
N PHE A 319 -2.99 -9.47 -12.96
CA PHE A 319 -4.22 -8.74 -12.68
C PHE A 319 -3.92 -7.28 -12.33
N ILE A 320 -4.92 -6.41 -12.44
CA ILE A 320 -4.87 -5.02 -12.00
C ILE A 320 -5.32 -4.97 -10.54
N ALA A 321 -4.44 -4.54 -9.64
CA ALA A 321 -4.68 -4.59 -8.20
C ALA A 321 -5.44 -3.36 -7.67
N ASN A 322 -6.21 -3.55 -6.60
CA ASN A 322 -6.73 -2.45 -5.81
C ASN A 322 -5.56 -1.61 -5.24
N GLY A 323 -5.57 -0.31 -5.52
CA GLY A 323 -4.49 0.62 -5.16
C GLY A 323 -3.49 0.90 -6.27
N ASP A 324 -3.56 0.20 -7.41
CA ASP A 324 -2.74 0.54 -8.57
C ASP A 324 -3.14 1.92 -9.11
N VAL A 325 -2.13 2.68 -9.56
CA VAL A 325 -2.33 3.98 -10.18
C VAL A 325 -2.18 3.85 -11.69
N ALA A 326 -3.10 4.45 -12.42
CA ALA A 326 -3.07 4.50 -13.88
C ALA A 326 -3.24 5.94 -14.37
N VAL A 327 -2.71 6.23 -15.56
CA VAL A 327 -2.89 7.51 -16.27
C VAL A 327 -3.73 7.28 -17.52
N VAL A 328 -4.76 8.08 -17.72
CA VAL A 328 -5.59 8.00 -18.93
C VAL A 328 -4.80 8.51 -20.13
N LYS A 329 -4.49 7.65 -21.09
CA LYS A 329 -3.79 8.02 -22.34
C LYS A 329 -4.76 8.37 -23.46
N ARG A 330 -5.87 7.66 -23.53
CA ARG A 330 -6.88 7.84 -24.58
C ARG A 330 -8.25 7.50 -24.05
N ILE A 331 -9.26 8.22 -24.53
CA ILE A 331 -10.69 7.94 -24.33
C ILE A 331 -11.26 7.70 -25.70
N SER A 332 -11.85 6.54 -25.93
CA SER A 332 -12.37 6.13 -27.24
C SER A 332 -13.87 6.37 -27.36
N GLU A 333 -14.62 5.95 -26.36
CA GLU A 333 -16.08 6.03 -26.35
C GLU A 333 -16.61 6.19 -24.93
N VAL A 334 -17.72 6.92 -24.78
CA VAL A 334 -18.51 6.98 -23.54
C VAL A 334 -19.91 6.47 -23.84
N THR A 335 -20.35 5.48 -23.08
CA THR A 335 -21.67 4.83 -23.25
C THR A 335 -22.45 4.85 -21.95
N GLU A 336 -23.77 4.85 -22.05
CA GLU A 336 -24.68 4.68 -20.92
C GLU A 336 -25.46 3.38 -21.09
N GLU A 337 -25.14 2.37 -20.25
CA GLU A 337 -25.71 1.05 -20.28
C GLU A 337 -25.98 0.54 -18.86
N TYR A 338 -26.98 -0.31 -18.68
CA TYR A 338 -27.33 -0.92 -17.39
C TYR A 338 -27.58 0.09 -16.26
N GLY A 339 -27.84 1.37 -16.60
CA GLY A 339 -28.02 2.46 -15.64
C GLY A 339 -26.74 2.96 -15.01
N PHE A 340 -25.60 2.72 -15.67
CA PHE A 340 -24.29 3.26 -15.38
C PHE A 340 -23.67 3.87 -16.64
N ARG A 341 -22.72 4.77 -16.41
CA ARG A 341 -21.93 5.38 -17.46
C ARG A 341 -20.54 4.72 -17.51
N PHE A 342 -20.13 4.36 -18.71
CA PHE A 342 -18.87 3.68 -18.97
C PHE A 342 -18.02 4.50 -19.92
N ALA A 343 -16.72 4.34 -19.84
CA ALA A 343 -15.80 4.82 -20.86
C ALA A 343 -14.84 3.72 -21.31
N ASP A 344 -14.60 3.61 -22.60
CA ASP A 344 -13.52 2.81 -23.15
C ASP A 344 -12.26 3.66 -23.18
N VAL A 345 -11.23 3.21 -22.47
CA VAL A 345 -10.01 3.99 -22.24
C VAL A 345 -8.76 3.13 -22.46
N THR A 346 -7.67 3.78 -22.88
CA THR A 346 -6.33 3.22 -22.76
C THR A 346 -5.69 3.80 -21.50
N LEU A 347 -5.32 2.92 -20.56
CA LEU A 347 -4.69 3.25 -19.29
C LEU A 347 -3.22 2.87 -19.30
N GLU A 348 -2.34 3.80 -18.96
CA GLU A 348 -0.93 3.54 -18.71
C GLU A 348 -0.72 3.27 -17.22
N PHE A 349 -0.04 2.18 -16.89
CA PHE A 349 0.31 1.80 -15.52
C PHE A 349 1.81 2.04 -15.25
N PRO A 350 2.18 3.15 -14.60
CA PRO A 350 3.60 3.49 -14.36
C PRO A 350 4.34 2.44 -13.52
N ASP A 351 3.64 1.75 -12.62
CA ASP A 351 4.24 0.72 -11.75
C ASP A 351 4.49 -0.62 -12.47
N TYR A 352 3.97 -0.79 -13.68
CA TYR A 352 4.15 -1.97 -14.53
C TYR A 352 4.93 -1.63 -15.81
N ASN A 353 6.07 -0.94 -15.68
CA ASN A 353 6.94 -0.51 -16.79
C ASN A 353 6.19 0.27 -17.87
N HIS A 354 5.25 1.15 -17.45
CA HIS A 354 4.42 1.95 -18.36
C HIS A 354 3.59 1.12 -19.35
N ALA A 355 3.14 -0.08 -18.93
CA ALA A 355 2.26 -0.89 -19.74
C ALA A 355 0.94 -0.16 -20.02
N GLU A 356 0.52 -0.17 -21.28
CA GLU A 356 -0.76 0.41 -21.73
C GLU A 356 -1.78 -0.72 -21.88
N ILE A 357 -2.93 -0.58 -21.21
CA ILE A 357 -4.02 -1.55 -21.22
C ILE A 357 -5.29 -0.86 -21.71
N ASP A 358 -5.91 -1.42 -22.74
CA ASP A 358 -7.25 -1.02 -23.15
C ASP A 358 -8.27 -1.66 -22.21
N ALA A 359 -9.13 -0.83 -21.60
CA ALA A 359 -10.09 -1.28 -20.61
C ALA A 359 -11.38 -0.43 -20.65
N LYS A 360 -12.45 -1.00 -20.14
CA LYS A 360 -13.68 -0.27 -19.83
C LYS A 360 -13.68 0.13 -18.36
N ILE A 361 -14.01 1.39 -18.05
CA ILE A 361 -14.14 1.91 -16.68
C ILE A 361 -15.58 2.33 -16.40
N ILE A 362 -15.96 2.33 -15.11
CA ILE A 362 -17.27 2.84 -14.64
C ILE A 362 -17.07 4.28 -14.16
N LEU A 363 -17.67 5.25 -14.87
CA LEU A 363 -17.55 6.67 -14.56
C LEU A 363 -18.27 7.05 -13.26
N ASP A 364 -19.42 6.42 -12.95
CA ASP A 364 -20.13 6.64 -11.69
C ASP A 364 -19.27 6.31 -10.46
N ALA A 365 -18.33 5.40 -10.58
CA ALA A 365 -17.42 5.07 -9.50
C ALA A 365 -16.47 6.22 -9.14
N LEU A 366 -16.11 7.10 -10.10
CA LEU A 366 -15.22 8.25 -9.87
C LEU A 366 -15.77 9.21 -8.81
N TYR A 367 -17.09 9.38 -8.79
CA TYR A 367 -17.78 10.36 -7.95
C TYR A 367 -18.47 9.75 -6.72
N ALA A 368 -18.47 8.42 -6.58
CA ALA A 368 -19.07 7.75 -5.43
C ALA A 368 -18.32 8.09 -4.13
N GLU A 369 -19.05 8.44 -3.06
CA GLU A 369 -18.48 8.71 -1.73
C GLU A 369 -18.05 7.43 -0.98
N SER A 370 -18.36 6.25 -1.52
CA SER A 370 -17.91 4.93 -1.02
C SER A 370 -16.54 4.55 -1.62
N PRO A 371 -15.81 3.59 -1.03
CA PRO A 371 -14.51 3.12 -1.57
C PRO A 371 -14.59 2.58 -3.00
N ALA A 372 -15.71 1.95 -3.36
CA ALA A 372 -16.04 1.40 -4.68
C ALA A 372 -17.57 1.47 -4.84
N LEU A 373 -18.14 0.91 -5.89
CA LEU A 373 -19.61 0.76 -6.02
C LEU A 373 -20.17 0.00 -4.80
N SER A 374 -21.33 0.43 -4.31
CA SER A 374 -22.02 -0.24 -3.22
C SER A 374 -22.40 -1.68 -3.59
N ARG A 375 -22.68 -2.52 -2.57
CA ARG A 375 -23.17 -3.89 -2.80
C ARG A 375 -24.45 -3.90 -3.66
N GLU A 376 -25.35 -2.96 -3.41
CA GLU A 376 -26.58 -2.79 -4.18
C GLU A 376 -26.30 -2.43 -5.65
N GLN A 377 -25.41 -1.46 -5.89
CA GLN A 377 -25.01 -1.05 -7.24
C GLN A 377 -24.32 -2.20 -8.01
N ASN A 378 -23.41 -2.93 -7.36
CA ASN A 378 -22.75 -4.10 -7.97
C ASN A 378 -23.79 -5.20 -8.31
N ASN A 379 -24.76 -5.46 -7.40
CA ASN A 379 -25.81 -6.44 -7.64
C ASN A 379 -26.75 -6.00 -8.76
N ASN A 380 -27.07 -4.71 -8.85
CA ASN A 380 -27.91 -4.15 -9.91
C ASN A 380 -27.22 -4.31 -11.28
N LEU A 381 -25.93 -3.97 -11.38
CA LEU A 381 -25.15 -4.20 -12.59
C LEU A 381 -25.15 -5.68 -12.99
N TYR A 382 -24.87 -6.58 -12.02
CA TYR A 382 -24.90 -8.02 -12.23
C TYR A 382 -26.24 -8.50 -12.81
N LEU A 383 -27.38 -8.10 -12.23
CA LEU A 383 -28.70 -8.53 -12.65
C LEU A 383 -29.01 -8.03 -14.07
N ARG A 384 -28.71 -6.76 -14.36
CA ARG A 384 -29.01 -6.17 -15.68
C ARG A 384 -28.16 -6.79 -16.80
N VAL A 385 -26.85 -7.00 -16.57
CA VAL A 385 -26.00 -7.71 -17.54
C VAL A 385 -26.45 -9.17 -17.69
N MET A 386 -26.91 -9.82 -16.61
CA MET A 386 -27.45 -11.18 -16.68
C MET A 386 -28.76 -11.28 -17.51
N ASP A 387 -29.54 -10.21 -17.60
CA ASP A 387 -30.77 -10.19 -18.40
C ASP A 387 -30.46 -10.30 -19.91
N ASP A 388 -29.38 -9.75 -20.41
CA ASP A 388 -28.93 -9.91 -21.81
C ASP A 388 -28.68 -11.37 -22.17
N TYR A 389 -28.25 -12.16 -21.19
CA TYR A 389 -28.03 -13.59 -21.34
C TYR A 389 -29.24 -14.46 -20.95
N ALA A 390 -30.46 -13.86 -20.82
CA ALA A 390 -31.68 -14.61 -20.43
C ALA A 390 -32.03 -15.73 -21.43
N HIS A 391 -31.68 -15.56 -22.71
CA HIS A 391 -31.89 -16.52 -23.78
C HIS A 391 -31.03 -17.80 -23.61
N ILE A 392 -29.98 -17.79 -22.78
CA ILE A 392 -29.12 -18.94 -22.52
C ILE A 392 -29.77 -19.78 -21.41
N THR A 393 -30.18 -21.01 -21.72
CA THR A 393 -30.88 -21.91 -20.77
C THR A 393 -29.90 -22.59 -19.81
N ARG A 394 -28.68 -22.89 -20.26
CA ARG A 394 -27.65 -23.58 -19.45
C ARG A 394 -26.95 -22.59 -18.51
N LYS A 395 -27.14 -22.76 -17.19
CA LYS A 395 -26.57 -21.84 -16.16
C LYS A 395 -25.07 -21.65 -16.29
N SER A 396 -24.29 -22.74 -16.50
CA SER A 396 -22.83 -22.66 -16.65
C SER A 396 -22.41 -21.79 -17.84
N GLU A 397 -23.08 -21.93 -18.98
CA GLU A 397 -22.79 -21.12 -20.16
C GLU A 397 -23.14 -19.63 -19.93
N LYS A 398 -24.28 -19.40 -19.27
CA LYS A 398 -24.69 -18.04 -18.89
C LYS A 398 -23.64 -17.35 -18.00
N TYR A 399 -23.13 -18.03 -16.96
CA TYR A 399 -22.05 -17.52 -16.10
C TYR A 399 -20.74 -17.31 -16.85
N LYS A 400 -20.40 -18.19 -17.79
CA LYS A 400 -19.22 -18.05 -18.62
C LYS A 400 -19.27 -16.77 -19.47
N ARG A 401 -20.42 -16.48 -20.09
CA ARG A 401 -20.64 -15.23 -20.85
C ARG A 401 -20.52 -14.00 -19.98
N LEU A 402 -21.16 -14.01 -18.80
CA LEU A 402 -21.07 -12.92 -17.85
C LEU A 402 -19.62 -12.61 -17.44
N LYS A 403 -18.81 -13.64 -17.15
CA LYS A 403 -17.39 -13.47 -16.79
C LYS A 403 -16.54 -12.92 -17.94
N GLN A 404 -17.00 -13.04 -19.17
CA GLN A 404 -16.36 -12.51 -20.36
C GLN A 404 -16.96 -11.17 -20.81
N ASP A 405 -17.97 -10.67 -20.12
CA ASP A 405 -18.65 -9.44 -20.46
C ASP A 405 -17.82 -8.21 -20.05
N PRO A 406 -17.52 -7.28 -20.97
CA PRO A 406 -16.68 -6.11 -20.69
C PRO A 406 -17.36 -5.11 -19.72
N PHE A 407 -18.68 -5.00 -19.71
CA PHE A 407 -19.40 -4.11 -18.79
C PHE A 407 -19.40 -4.67 -17.38
N PHE A 408 -19.62 -5.98 -17.22
CA PHE A 408 -19.54 -6.64 -15.92
C PHE A 408 -18.14 -6.56 -15.32
N ASN A 409 -17.10 -6.62 -16.17
CA ASN A 409 -15.71 -6.55 -15.78
C ASN A 409 -15.13 -5.12 -15.83
N ALA A 410 -15.95 -4.09 -16.04
CA ALA A 410 -15.46 -2.73 -16.08
C ALA A 410 -14.74 -2.35 -14.78
N LEU A 411 -13.62 -1.64 -14.92
CA LEU A 411 -12.79 -1.21 -13.80
C LEU A 411 -13.54 -0.19 -12.95
N GLN A 412 -13.53 -0.42 -11.65
CA GLN A 412 -13.96 0.58 -10.67
C GLN A 412 -12.75 1.42 -10.28
N VAL A 413 -12.78 2.70 -10.59
CA VAL A 413 -11.66 3.62 -10.42
C VAL A 413 -12.09 4.88 -9.68
N LYS A 414 -11.13 5.56 -9.07
CA LYS A 414 -11.25 6.88 -8.44
C LYS A 414 -10.20 7.81 -9.03
N PHE A 415 -10.39 9.13 -8.93
CA PHE A 415 -9.27 10.03 -9.19
C PHE A 415 -8.20 9.87 -8.10
N ALA A 416 -6.93 10.05 -8.47
CA ALA A 416 -5.78 9.74 -7.62
C ALA A 416 -5.05 10.97 -7.06
N TYR A 417 -5.60 12.18 -7.21
CA TYR A 417 -5.00 13.41 -6.67
C TYR A 417 -5.22 13.56 -5.16
N SER A 418 -6.32 13.00 -4.67
CA SER A 418 -6.64 12.94 -3.25
C SER A 418 -7.17 11.56 -2.89
N VAL A 419 -6.66 11.00 -1.79
CA VAL A 419 -7.01 9.66 -1.33
C VAL A 419 -7.22 9.62 0.19
N THR A 420 -7.85 8.57 0.70
CA THR A 420 -7.89 8.34 2.15
C THR A 420 -6.52 7.87 2.65
N CYS A 421 -6.21 8.12 3.92
CA CYS A 421 -4.95 7.70 4.53
C CYS A 421 -4.69 6.18 4.40
N HIS A 422 -5.71 5.34 4.51
CA HIS A 422 -5.57 3.88 4.27
C HIS A 422 -5.10 3.57 2.84
N LYS A 423 -5.56 4.33 1.84
CA LYS A 423 -5.12 4.18 0.45
C LYS A 423 -3.73 4.76 0.19
N ALA A 424 -3.28 5.69 1.05
CA ALA A 424 -1.93 6.25 0.99
C ALA A 424 -0.88 5.37 1.67
N GLN A 425 -1.29 4.35 2.45
CA GLN A 425 -0.33 3.44 3.10
C GLN A 425 0.58 2.74 2.09
N GLY A 426 1.85 2.58 2.45
CA GLY A 426 2.89 2.01 1.59
C GLY A 426 3.38 2.94 0.48
N GLY A 427 2.71 4.09 0.25
CA GLY A 427 3.15 5.13 -0.67
C GLY A 427 4.04 6.17 0.02
N GLN A 428 4.83 6.89 -0.80
CA GLN A 428 5.60 8.06 -0.39
C GLN A 428 5.51 9.10 -1.51
N TRP A 429 5.48 10.38 -1.12
CA TRP A 429 5.40 11.52 -2.04
C TRP A 429 6.29 12.64 -1.54
N ARG A 430 6.81 13.42 -2.45
CA ARG A 430 7.59 14.61 -2.10
C ARG A 430 6.74 15.61 -1.34
N ASN A 431 5.54 15.89 -1.84
CA ASN A 431 4.61 16.87 -1.30
C ASN A 431 3.33 16.18 -0.82
N VAL A 432 3.04 16.27 0.47
CA VAL A 432 1.84 15.70 1.08
C VAL A 432 1.01 16.79 1.71
N PHE A 433 -0.23 16.95 1.26
CA PHE A 433 -1.23 17.78 1.90
C PHE A 433 -2.09 16.92 2.80
N VAL A 434 -2.29 17.32 4.05
CA VAL A 434 -3.13 16.61 5.02
C VAL A 434 -4.38 17.44 5.31
N ASP A 435 -5.55 16.92 4.91
CA ASP A 435 -6.84 17.54 5.22
C ASP A 435 -7.14 17.38 6.72
N MET A 436 -6.82 18.43 7.48
CA MET A 436 -7.07 18.48 8.92
C MET A 436 -8.50 18.89 9.24
N GLY A 437 -9.25 19.48 8.32
CA GLY A 437 -10.66 19.84 8.37
C GLY A 437 -11.31 19.93 9.77
N TYR A 438 -12.61 19.65 9.86
CA TYR A 438 -13.28 19.52 11.16
C TYR A 438 -12.86 18.21 11.85
N ILE A 439 -12.22 18.31 13.01
CA ILE A 439 -11.89 17.19 13.89
C ILE A 439 -12.71 17.37 15.18
N PRO A 440 -13.64 16.47 15.50
CA PRO A 440 -14.41 16.56 16.75
C PRO A 440 -13.49 16.29 17.95
N GLU A 441 -13.78 16.89 19.09
CA GLU A 441 -12.95 16.76 20.30
C GLU A 441 -12.79 15.31 20.76
N GLU A 442 -13.81 14.47 20.57
CA GLU A 442 -13.78 13.03 20.91
C GLU A 442 -12.70 12.28 20.14
N ALA A 443 -12.31 12.77 18.96
CA ALA A 443 -11.24 12.15 18.16
C ALA A 443 -9.90 12.15 18.91
N PHE A 444 -9.64 13.16 19.77
CA PHE A 444 -8.43 13.24 20.55
C PHE A 444 -8.34 12.20 21.69
N SER A 445 -9.44 11.51 21.98
CA SER A 445 -9.48 10.39 22.91
C SER A 445 -9.34 9.03 22.22
N ASN A 446 -9.20 8.98 20.90
CA ASN A 446 -9.12 7.76 20.10
C ASN A 446 -7.72 7.59 19.49
N VAL A 447 -7.07 6.46 19.75
CA VAL A 447 -5.75 6.12 19.20
C VAL A 447 -5.71 6.10 17.69
N ASP A 448 -6.82 5.78 17.02
CA ASP A 448 -6.90 5.72 15.55
C ASP A 448 -6.70 7.08 14.91
N PHE A 449 -7.07 8.17 15.60
CA PHE A 449 -6.77 9.52 15.14
C PHE A 449 -5.25 9.77 15.09
N TYR A 450 -4.50 9.36 16.12
CA TYR A 450 -3.05 9.53 16.17
C TYR A 450 -2.34 8.61 15.17
N ARG A 451 -2.81 7.39 14.99
CA ARG A 451 -2.31 6.49 13.94
C ARG A 451 -2.56 7.06 12.54
N TRP A 452 -3.74 7.64 12.31
CA TRP A 452 -4.07 8.33 11.07
C TRP A 452 -3.13 9.52 10.84
N LEU A 453 -2.94 10.36 11.86
CA LEU A 453 -2.08 11.54 11.77
C LEU A 453 -0.62 11.14 11.54
N TYR A 454 -0.11 10.19 12.33
CA TYR A 454 1.23 9.63 12.18
C TYR A 454 1.45 9.01 10.78
N THR A 455 0.49 8.20 10.31
CA THR A 455 0.58 7.59 8.97
C THR A 455 0.62 8.68 7.90
N SER A 456 -0.20 9.72 8.01
CA SER A 456 -0.23 10.83 7.06
C SER A 456 1.10 11.59 7.02
N PHE A 457 1.67 11.93 8.18
CA PHE A 457 2.99 12.58 8.27
C PHE A 457 4.11 11.76 7.63
N THR A 458 4.09 10.46 7.86
CA THR A 458 5.14 9.56 7.37
C THR A 458 5.06 9.24 5.88
N ARG A 459 4.07 9.79 5.15
CA ARG A 459 3.98 9.69 3.69
C ARG A 459 4.83 10.74 2.97
N ALA A 460 5.14 11.86 3.63
CA ALA A 460 5.93 12.93 3.05
C ALA A 460 7.43 12.61 3.11
N THR A 461 8.14 12.88 2.01
CA THR A 461 9.60 12.80 1.95
C THR A 461 10.27 14.16 2.03
N ASP A 462 9.68 15.19 1.46
CA ASP A 462 10.25 16.53 1.35
C ASP A 462 9.41 17.56 2.10
N HIS A 463 8.11 17.68 1.80
CA HIS A 463 7.24 18.67 2.41
C HIS A 463 5.88 18.14 2.84
N ILE A 464 5.38 18.61 3.97
CA ILE A 464 4.02 18.38 4.45
C ILE A 464 3.27 19.70 4.64
N PHE A 465 2.05 19.76 4.11
CA PHE A 465 1.16 20.91 4.18
C PHE A 465 -0.09 20.53 4.97
N LEU A 466 -0.35 21.25 6.06
CA LEU A 466 -1.53 21.04 6.92
C LEU A 466 -2.66 21.97 6.49
N ILE A 467 -3.74 21.41 5.94
CA ILE A 467 -4.87 22.20 5.46
C ILE A 467 -5.80 22.48 6.64
N ASN A 468 -5.95 23.77 6.99
CA ASN A 468 -6.85 24.25 8.05
C ASN A 468 -6.76 23.43 9.36
N PRO A 469 -5.58 23.29 9.99
CA PRO A 469 -5.46 22.51 11.21
C PRO A 469 -6.26 23.15 12.36
N PRO A 470 -7.17 22.41 13.02
CA PRO A 470 -7.87 22.89 14.22
C PRO A 470 -7.01 22.72 15.48
N LEU A 471 -5.77 22.25 15.33
CA LEU A 471 -4.82 21.99 16.39
C LEU A 471 -3.97 23.23 16.69
N ALA A 472 -3.48 23.30 17.93
CA ALA A 472 -2.48 24.30 18.27
C ALA A 472 -1.20 24.03 17.45
N THR A 473 -0.72 25.07 16.78
CA THR A 473 0.53 25.08 16.02
C THR A 473 1.48 26.08 16.66
N LYS A 474 2.74 25.71 16.81
CA LYS A 474 3.81 26.56 17.38
C LYS A 474 4.91 26.79 16.37
#